data_cb87b1f1ab9996bf51e4c8342bd34cfc
#
_entry.id   cb87b1f1ab9996bf51e4c8342bd34cfc
#
_cell.length_a   1.000
_cell.length_b   1.000
_cell.length_c   1.000
_cell.angle_alpha   90.00
_cell.angle_beta   90.00
_cell.angle_gamma   90.00
#
_symmetry.space_group_name_H-M   'P 1'
#
loop_
_entity.id
_entity.type
_entity.pdbx_description
1 polymer ?
#
loop_
_entity_poly.entity_id
_entity_poly.type
_entity_poly.pdbx_seq_one_letter_code
_entity_poly.pdbx_strand_id
1 'polypeptide(L)'
;GEGLPRDAAGLTRIFLPGGGEIIPSTASNSSKDGGKESFVVYDETHLYNRPELKRMYQTVRRNLAKRKQAEPWSLETSTMYMPGEKSVAEETHDLARAINEGKTRRQRLLFDHRQADADVDLADEAQVKEGLREAYGPFAEVMDIERIMSEIYDPRNDPQDSRRFYFNQPTSAKDSWLASDEWLSCAADKSVSPGEEVTLGFDGSRKRNRGVTDATALIGCRVSDGHIFEIKVWEQPDGPSGEDWEVPVSEVDYEVRQAFDRYKVVGMFADPAKWESYVAQWESDFGKDLKVKSSQTHPIEFWMTGNRSYLVVRALEQFHNAVLDKELTHDSGLALTRHVLNARRRIGRGGITISKAHPEAREKIDAAVAATLAYQARLQALSKGQATKSTFVPRRIR
;
A
#
# COMPACT_ATOMS: atom_id res chain seq x y z
N GLY A 1 30.34 20.33 31.52
CA GLY A 1 31.00 19.70 30.38
C GLY A 1 31.97 20.67 29.76
N GLU A 2 33.21 20.29 29.64
CA GLU A 2 34.20 21.08 28.91
C GLU A 2 33.81 21.09 27.42
N GLY A 3 33.54 22.29 26.89
CA GLY A 3 33.21 22.47 25.47
C GLY A 3 34.39 22.05 24.58
N LEU A 4 34.12 21.65 23.34
CA LEU A 4 35.15 21.39 22.34
C LEU A 4 36.06 22.62 22.19
N PRO A 5 37.39 22.44 22.04
CA PRO A 5 38.33 23.55 21.78
C PRO A 5 37.88 24.35 20.56
N ARG A 6 38.04 25.67 20.58
CA ARG A 6 37.64 26.56 19.46
C ARG A 6 38.21 26.14 18.10
N ASP A 7 39.34 25.48 18.09
CA ASP A 7 40.05 25.01 16.89
C ASP A 7 39.62 23.63 16.44
N ALA A 8 38.69 22.95 17.16
CA ALA A 8 38.19 21.64 16.82
C ALA A 8 37.16 21.67 15.70
N ALA A 9 36.56 22.81 15.38
CA ALA A 9 35.51 22.95 14.38
C ALA A 9 36.04 23.65 13.11
N GLY A 10 36.23 22.87 12.05
CA GLY A 10 36.46 23.38 10.70
C GLY A 10 35.15 23.53 9.93
N LEU A 11 35.17 24.14 8.75
CA LEU A 11 34.01 24.31 7.87
C LEU A 11 33.40 22.97 7.41
N THR A 12 34.17 21.90 7.35
CA THR A 12 33.79 20.58 6.81
C THR A 12 34.05 19.43 7.75
N ARG A 13 34.63 19.67 8.93
CA ARG A 13 34.99 18.62 9.91
C ARG A 13 34.98 19.17 11.32
N ILE A 14 34.61 18.31 12.25
CA ILE A 14 34.81 18.54 13.68
C ILE A 14 35.76 17.46 14.19
N PHE A 15 36.87 17.86 14.79
CA PHE A 15 37.83 16.93 15.40
C PHE A 15 37.43 16.66 16.85
N LEU A 16 37.40 15.40 17.22
CA LEU A 16 37.07 14.96 18.58
C LEU A 16 38.34 14.66 19.38
N PRO A 17 38.32 14.81 20.71
CA PRO A 17 39.38 14.31 21.57
C PRO A 17 39.64 12.82 21.31
N GLY A 18 40.90 12.41 21.20
CA GLY A 18 41.24 11.01 20.89
C GLY A 18 41.34 10.66 19.40
N GLY A 19 41.30 11.67 18.51
CA GLY A 19 41.58 11.51 17.07
C GLY A 19 40.36 11.07 16.24
N GLY A 20 39.16 11.10 16.83
CA GLY A 20 37.91 10.90 16.06
C GLY A 20 37.56 12.19 15.28
N GLU A 21 36.76 12.03 14.22
CA GLU A 21 36.22 13.15 13.44
C GLU A 21 34.77 12.98 13.07
N ILE A 22 33.99 14.06 13.01
CA ILE A 22 32.67 14.14 12.47
C ILE A 22 32.71 14.83 11.13
N ILE A 23 32.21 14.18 10.08
CA ILE A 23 32.26 14.70 8.70
C ILE A 23 30.83 14.67 8.12
N PRO A 24 30.27 15.82 7.68
CA PRO A 24 29.08 15.85 6.90
C PRO A 24 29.32 15.19 5.54
N SER A 25 28.32 14.45 5.07
CA SER A 25 28.44 13.67 3.86
C SER A 25 27.31 13.98 2.89
N THR A 26 27.64 14.13 1.61
CA THR A 26 26.66 14.34 0.53
C THR A 26 26.56 13.12 -0.36
N ALA A 27 25.44 13.00 -1.10
CA ALA A 27 25.19 11.88 -2.02
C ALA A 27 26.18 11.79 -3.19
N SER A 28 26.83 12.89 -3.55
CA SER A 28 27.68 13.01 -4.74
C SER A 28 29.07 12.38 -4.62
N ASN A 29 29.47 11.90 -3.45
CA ASN A 29 30.76 11.28 -3.28
C ASN A 29 30.74 9.80 -3.69
N SER A 30 31.13 9.54 -4.93
CA SER A 30 31.31 8.20 -5.49
C SER A 30 32.41 7.36 -4.79
N SER A 31 33.19 7.95 -3.88
CA SER A 31 34.35 7.33 -3.21
C SER A 31 34.06 6.79 -1.81
N LYS A 32 32.83 6.50 -1.46
CA LYS A 32 32.49 5.97 -0.12
C LYS A 32 32.76 4.47 0.07
N ASP A 33 33.13 3.76 -1.00
CA ASP A 33 33.63 2.39 -0.85
C ASP A 33 34.96 2.39 -0.09
N GLY A 34 34.95 1.73 1.07
CA GLY A 34 36.15 1.66 1.93
C GLY A 34 36.11 2.57 3.15
N GLY A 35 35.07 3.30 3.40
CA GLY A 35 34.84 4.09 4.61
C GLY A 35 35.00 3.23 5.89
N LYS A 36 35.42 3.87 6.97
CA LYS A 36 35.70 3.24 8.27
C LYS A 36 34.85 3.86 9.39
N GLU A 37 33.64 4.22 9.07
CA GLU A 37 32.72 4.84 10.01
C GLU A 37 32.43 3.90 11.18
N SER A 38 32.36 4.45 12.40
CA SER A 38 31.89 3.74 13.59
C SER A 38 30.45 4.12 13.98
N PHE A 39 30.02 5.30 13.53
CA PHE A 39 28.66 5.80 13.73
C PHE A 39 28.25 6.63 12.53
N VAL A 40 26.99 6.51 12.12
CA VAL A 40 26.40 7.28 11.02
C VAL A 40 25.02 7.76 11.41
N VAL A 41 24.72 9.03 11.12
CA VAL A 41 23.38 9.59 11.17
C VAL A 41 22.88 9.77 9.74
N TYR A 42 21.73 9.15 9.45
CA TYR A 42 20.97 9.40 8.22
C TYR A 42 19.78 10.26 8.59
N ASP A 43 19.85 11.52 8.22
CA ASP A 43 18.82 12.50 8.53
C ASP A 43 17.83 12.62 7.36
N GLU A 44 16.54 12.79 7.67
CA GLU A 44 15.47 12.96 6.71
C GLU A 44 15.40 11.80 5.69
N THR A 45 15.41 10.55 6.19
CA THR A 45 15.43 9.35 5.32
C THR A 45 14.18 9.17 4.48
N HIS A 46 13.09 9.91 4.75
CA HIS A 46 11.93 10.00 3.87
C HIS A 46 12.25 10.64 2.51
N LEU A 47 13.33 11.43 2.41
CA LEU A 47 13.80 12.03 1.15
C LEU A 47 14.72 11.09 0.35
N TYR A 48 15.10 9.93 0.92
CA TYR A 48 16.02 8.99 0.26
C TYR A 48 15.26 8.04 -0.67
N ASN A 49 14.52 8.61 -1.61
CA ASN A 49 13.75 7.89 -2.64
C ASN A 49 14.48 7.80 -4.00
N ARG A 50 15.57 8.57 -4.19
CA ARG A 50 16.36 8.59 -5.43
C ARG A 50 17.44 7.51 -5.42
N PRO A 51 17.75 6.90 -6.60
CA PRO A 51 18.70 5.79 -6.70
C PRO A 51 20.10 6.10 -6.14
N GLU A 52 20.58 7.33 -6.31
CA GLU A 52 21.89 7.77 -5.81
C GLU A 52 21.92 7.84 -4.28
N LEU A 53 20.87 8.36 -3.64
CA LEU A 53 20.75 8.43 -2.18
C LEU A 53 20.63 7.02 -1.58
N LYS A 54 19.85 6.15 -2.19
CA LYS A 54 19.69 4.74 -1.77
C LYS A 54 21.01 3.98 -1.91
N ARG A 55 21.75 4.16 -3.00
CA ARG A 55 23.08 3.57 -3.18
C ARG A 55 24.06 4.04 -2.12
N MET A 56 24.09 5.35 -1.83
CA MET A 56 24.91 5.90 -0.76
C MET A 56 24.58 5.25 0.58
N TYR A 57 23.30 5.23 0.96
CA TYR A 57 22.84 4.61 2.19
C TYR A 57 23.28 3.13 2.28
N GLN A 58 23.07 2.34 1.25
CA GLN A 58 23.46 0.92 1.21
C GLN A 58 24.96 0.73 1.29
N THR A 59 25.75 1.58 0.64
CA THR A 59 27.23 1.50 0.67
C THR A 59 27.75 1.79 2.07
N VAL A 60 27.27 2.82 2.72
CA VAL A 60 27.69 3.18 4.08
C VAL A 60 27.25 2.10 5.09
N ARG A 61 26.06 1.53 4.97
CA ARG A 61 25.63 0.39 5.80
C ARG A 61 26.56 -0.83 5.65
N ARG A 62 27.01 -1.14 4.43
CA ARG A 62 28.00 -2.23 4.21
C ARG A 62 29.34 -1.90 4.86
N ASN A 63 29.74 -0.64 4.87
CA ASN A 63 31.00 -0.22 5.52
C ASN A 63 30.97 -0.43 7.04
N LEU A 64 29.85 -0.11 7.69
CA LEU A 64 29.67 -0.36 9.12
C LEU A 64 29.95 -1.82 9.51
N ALA A 65 29.54 -2.78 8.68
CA ALA A 65 29.75 -4.20 8.94
C ALA A 65 31.23 -4.64 8.96
N LYS A 66 32.16 -3.82 8.45
CA LYS A 66 33.59 -4.16 8.34
C LYS A 66 34.39 -3.93 9.65
N ARG A 67 33.80 -3.31 10.67
CA ARG A 67 34.50 -2.90 11.90
C ARG A 67 33.91 -3.48 13.18
N LYS A 68 33.87 -4.79 13.28
CA LYS A 68 33.26 -5.52 14.43
C LYS A 68 33.72 -5.01 15.80
N GLN A 69 35.03 -4.69 15.96
CA GLN A 69 35.59 -4.23 17.24
C GLN A 69 35.12 -2.81 17.67
N ALA A 70 34.64 -2.02 16.71
CA ALA A 70 34.14 -0.68 17.01
C ALA A 70 32.63 -0.67 17.31
N GLU A 71 31.99 -1.85 17.29
CA GLU A 71 30.52 -2.00 17.49
C GLU A 71 29.70 -0.95 16.74
N PRO A 72 29.91 -0.84 15.41
CA PRO A 72 29.37 0.27 14.64
C PRO A 72 27.85 0.19 14.55
N TRP A 73 27.21 1.35 14.55
CA TRP A 73 25.77 1.47 14.43
C TRP A 73 25.37 2.71 13.62
N SER A 74 24.11 2.78 13.26
CA SER A 74 23.53 3.92 12.57
C SER A 74 22.26 4.37 13.25
N LEU A 75 21.98 5.67 13.14
CA LEU A 75 20.74 6.30 13.53
C LEU A 75 20.04 6.81 12.26
N GLU A 76 18.78 6.51 12.13
CA GLU A 76 17.91 7.14 11.12
C GLU A 76 16.94 8.08 11.84
N THR A 77 16.84 9.31 11.34
CA THR A 77 15.88 10.31 11.79
C THR A 77 15.02 10.75 10.61
N SER A 78 13.73 10.87 10.80
CA SER A 78 12.82 11.25 9.72
C SER A 78 11.46 11.66 10.25
N THR A 79 10.78 12.54 9.52
CA THR A 79 9.34 12.64 9.55
C THR A 79 8.72 11.52 8.72
N MET A 80 7.38 11.39 8.73
CA MET A 80 6.68 10.35 8.00
C MET A 80 6.96 10.43 6.49
N TYR A 81 7.24 9.28 5.90
CA TYR A 81 7.45 9.14 4.47
C TYR A 81 6.15 9.31 3.67
N MET A 82 6.27 9.60 2.38
CA MET A 82 5.16 9.53 1.43
C MET A 82 5.00 8.07 0.97
N PRO A 83 3.87 7.42 1.28
CA PRO A 83 3.65 6.03 0.90
C PRO A 83 3.76 5.81 -0.61
N GLY A 84 4.46 4.74 -1.00
CA GLY A 84 4.68 4.36 -2.40
C GLY A 84 5.86 5.04 -3.09
N GLU A 85 6.56 5.99 -2.45
CA GLU A 85 7.80 6.57 -2.99
C GLU A 85 9.03 5.70 -2.76
N LYS A 86 8.88 4.64 -1.96
CA LYS A 86 9.97 3.70 -1.64
C LYS A 86 11.20 4.38 -1.09
N SER A 87 11.01 5.35 -0.23
CA SER A 87 12.12 5.97 0.49
C SER A 87 12.76 4.98 1.48
N VAL A 88 13.97 5.30 1.96
CA VAL A 88 14.61 4.48 3.00
C VAL A 88 13.75 4.44 4.27
N ALA A 89 13.10 5.55 4.65
CA ALA A 89 12.18 5.56 5.80
C ALA A 89 11.02 4.57 5.60
N GLU A 90 10.42 4.49 4.41
CA GLU A 90 9.37 3.53 4.10
C GLU A 90 9.86 2.08 4.21
N GLU A 91 11.04 1.79 3.64
CA GLU A 91 11.66 0.45 3.74
C GLU A 91 11.98 0.07 5.21
N THR A 92 12.38 1.04 6.04
CA THR A 92 12.64 0.82 7.48
C THR A 92 11.34 0.56 8.25
N HIS A 93 10.26 1.27 7.95
CA HIS A 93 8.93 0.98 8.51
C HIS A 93 8.42 -0.41 8.13
N ASP A 94 8.58 -0.80 6.86
CA ASP A 94 8.20 -2.15 6.39
C ASP A 94 9.02 -3.24 7.08
N LEU A 95 10.32 -3.01 7.27
CA LEU A 95 11.18 -3.92 8.04
C LEU A 95 10.73 -4.03 9.49
N ALA A 96 10.41 -2.91 10.16
CA ALA A 96 9.92 -2.92 11.54
C ALA A 96 8.62 -3.70 11.66
N ARG A 97 7.69 -3.53 10.73
CA ARG A 97 6.45 -4.31 10.64
C ARG A 97 6.73 -5.80 10.46
N ALA A 98 7.60 -6.16 9.52
CA ALA A 98 7.98 -7.55 9.27
C ALA A 98 8.66 -8.22 10.48
N ILE A 99 9.41 -7.46 11.29
CA ILE A 99 9.99 -7.94 12.55
C ILE A 99 8.88 -8.22 13.57
N ASN A 100 7.95 -7.28 13.76
CA ASN A 100 6.83 -7.42 14.68
C ASN A 100 5.91 -8.58 14.31
N GLU A 101 5.74 -8.86 13.02
CA GLU A 101 4.97 -9.98 12.50
C GLU A 101 5.75 -11.31 12.49
N GLY A 102 6.99 -11.32 12.96
CA GLY A 102 7.83 -12.52 13.00
C GLY A 102 8.30 -13.05 11.63
N LYS A 103 8.17 -12.24 10.57
CA LYS A 103 8.52 -12.62 9.19
C LYS A 103 10.01 -12.54 8.89
N THR A 104 10.81 -11.93 9.76
CA THR A 104 12.26 -11.79 9.59
C THR A 104 13.01 -12.36 10.78
N ARG A 105 14.28 -12.73 10.57
CA ARG A 105 15.14 -13.30 11.61
C ARG A 105 16.42 -12.48 11.77
N ARG A 106 16.98 -12.46 13.00
CA ARG A 106 18.29 -11.88 13.34
C ARG A 106 18.43 -10.39 12.99
N GLN A 107 17.37 -9.63 13.10
CA GLN A 107 17.43 -8.20 12.94
C GLN A 107 17.75 -7.50 14.26
N ARG A 108 18.61 -6.47 14.19
CA ARG A 108 18.93 -5.57 15.31
C ARG A 108 18.43 -4.19 14.93
N LEU A 109 17.15 -3.95 15.10
CA LEU A 109 16.50 -2.67 14.86
C LEU A 109 15.82 -2.23 16.16
N LEU A 110 16.22 -1.06 16.67
CA LEU A 110 15.39 -0.30 17.59
C LEU A 110 14.56 0.66 16.75
N PHE A 111 13.25 0.54 16.81
CA PHE A 111 12.32 1.36 16.05
C PHE A 111 11.42 2.13 17.04
N ASP A 112 11.54 3.46 17.04
CA ASP A 112 10.70 4.36 17.81
C ASP A 112 9.94 5.24 16.83
N HIS A 113 8.63 5.06 16.74
CA HIS A 113 7.74 5.84 15.92
C HIS A 113 6.61 6.40 16.77
N ARG A 114 6.42 7.72 16.72
CA ARG A 114 5.34 8.42 17.38
C ARG A 114 4.50 9.14 16.34
N GLN A 115 3.21 8.96 16.45
CA GLN A 115 2.23 9.63 15.59
C GLN A 115 1.01 10.00 16.42
N ALA A 116 0.26 10.97 15.95
CA ALA A 116 -1.07 11.25 16.49
C ALA A 116 -2.06 10.14 16.12
N ASP A 117 -3.19 10.09 16.86
CA ASP A 117 -4.31 9.22 16.50
C ASP A 117 -4.74 9.47 15.03
N ALA A 118 -5.04 8.37 14.33
CA ALA A 118 -5.45 8.44 12.92
C ALA A 118 -6.74 9.23 12.71
N ASP A 119 -7.61 9.23 13.70
CA ASP A 119 -8.95 9.82 13.64
C ASP A 119 -8.99 11.31 14.05
N VAL A 120 -7.84 11.97 14.23
CA VAL A 120 -7.79 13.41 14.55
C VAL A 120 -8.55 14.23 13.52
N ASP A 121 -9.62 14.89 13.97
CA ASP A 121 -10.36 15.86 13.13
C ASP A 121 -9.61 17.20 13.09
N LEU A 122 -9.12 17.56 11.90
CA LEU A 122 -8.40 18.83 11.70
C LEU A 122 -9.32 20.06 11.84
N ALA A 123 -10.63 19.90 11.84
CA ALA A 123 -11.56 21.00 12.10
C ALA A 123 -11.77 21.26 13.61
N ASP A 124 -11.36 20.34 14.47
CA ASP A 124 -11.47 20.45 15.92
C ASP A 124 -10.12 20.86 16.54
N GLU A 125 -10.01 22.12 16.97
CA GLU A 125 -8.78 22.66 17.56
C GLU A 125 -8.29 21.89 18.80
N ALA A 126 -9.19 21.33 19.61
CA ALA A 126 -8.80 20.57 20.78
C ALA A 126 -8.16 19.23 20.39
N GLN A 127 -8.72 18.55 19.39
CA GLN A 127 -8.15 17.31 18.85
C GLN A 127 -6.82 17.57 18.15
N VAL A 128 -6.71 18.66 17.37
CA VAL A 128 -5.46 19.08 16.73
C VAL A 128 -4.36 19.29 17.78
N LYS A 129 -4.67 20.02 18.85
CA LYS A 129 -3.71 20.31 19.92
C LYS A 129 -3.27 19.06 20.67
N GLU A 130 -4.18 18.14 20.93
CA GLU A 130 -3.86 16.85 21.57
C GLU A 130 -3.05 15.95 20.65
N GLY A 131 -3.44 15.81 19.38
CA GLY A 131 -2.68 15.03 18.39
C GLY A 131 -1.26 15.54 18.19
N LEU A 132 -1.03 16.86 18.23
CA LEU A 132 0.32 17.43 18.22
C LEU A 132 1.11 17.00 19.46
N ARG A 133 0.50 17.00 20.66
CA ARG A 133 1.16 16.53 21.87
C ARG A 133 1.53 15.05 21.79
N GLU A 134 0.66 14.23 21.25
CA GLU A 134 0.95 12.82 21.03
C GLU A 134 2.13 12.61 20.08
N ALA A 135 2.11 13.29 18.92
CA ALA A 135 3.16 13.16 17.92
C ALA A 135 4.52 13.64 18.41
N TYR A 136 4.57 14.78 19.09
CA TYR A 136 5.81 15.34 19.64
C TYR A 136 6.23 14.72 20.98
N GLY A 137 5.31 14.08 21.70
CA GLY A 137 5.58 13.51 23.01
C GLY A 137 6.17 14.53 23.99
N PRO A 138 7.26 14.21 24.72
CA PRO A 138 7.88 15.14 25.67
C PRO A 138 8.39 16.46 25.05
N PHE A 139 8.67 16.46 23.74
CA PHE A 139 9.10 17.67 23.05
C PHE A 139 7.99 18.69 22.81
N ALA A 140 6.72 18.28 22.97
CA ALA A 140 5.59 19.21 22.84
C ALA A 140 5.67 20.41 23.80
N GLU A 141 6.36 20.27 24.95
CA GLU A 141 6.55 21.35 25.91
C GLU A 141 7.46 22.48 25.41
N VAL A 142 8.38 22.16 24.48
CA VAL A 142 9.32 23.14 23.91
C VAL A 142 8.91 23.61 22.51
N MET A 143 7.86 23.04 21.95
CA MET A 143 7.34 23.41 20.63
C MET A 143 6.33 24.56 20.75
N ASP A 144 6.35 25.46 19.77
CA ASP A 144 5.33 26.50 19.61
C ASP A 144 4.08 25.89 18.92
N ILE A 145 3.27 25.21 19.72
CA ILE A 145 2.05 24.52 19.23
C ILE A 145 1.07 25.50 18.56
N GLU A 146 0.92 26.71 19.07
CA GLU A 146 0.01 27.70 18.49
C GLU A 146 0.47 28.15 17.11
N ARG A 147 1.77 28.29 16.91
CA ARG A 147 2.34 28.57 15.59
C ARG A 147 2.12 27.40 14.63
N ILE A 148 2.33 26.16 15.07
CA ILE A 148 2.08 24.96 14.25
C ILE A 148 0.58 24.91 13.86
N MET A 149 -0.33 25.17 14.78
CA MET A 149 -1.77 25.24 14.48
C MET A 149 -2.09 26.31 13.44
N SER A 150 -1.43 27.46 13.50
CA SER A 150 -1.60 28.51 12.49
C SER A 150 -1.16 28.07 11.11
N GLU A 151 -0.09 27.24 11.01
CA GLU A 151 0.34 26.65 9.74
C GLU A 151 -0.64 25.57 9.25
N ILE A 152 -1.18 24.74 10.14
CA ILE A 152 -2.18 23.72 9.79
C ILE A 152 -3.45 24.36 9.22
N TYR A 153 -3.88 25.50 9.79
CA TYR A 153 -5.07 26.20 9.34
C TYR A 153 -4.85 27.20 8.18
N ASP A 154 -3.62 27.32 7.69
CA ASP A 154 -3.37 28.13 6.49
C ASP A 154 -4.00 27.45 5.26
N PRO A 155 -4.97 28.12 4.57
CA PRO A 155 -5.67 27.52 3.43
C PRO A 155 -4.76 27.19 2.23
N ARG A 156 -3.52 27.65 2.24
CA ARG A 156 -2.50 27.30 1.23
C ARG A 156 -1.84 25.95 1.49
N ASN A 157 -1.91 25.46 2.73
CA ASN A 157 -1.31 24.19 3.12
C ASN A 157 -2.26 23.02 2.83
N ASP A 158 -1.68 21.94 2.29
CA ASP A 158 -2.41 20.69 2.07
C ASP A 158 -2.63 19.99 3.43
N PRO A 159 -3.87 19.64 3.79
CA PRO A 159 -4.14 18.87 5.00
C PRO A 159 -3.35 17.57 5.11
N GLN A 160 -3.04 16.92 3.98
CA GLN A 160 -2.23 15.69 3.96
C GLN A 160 -0.76 15.97 4.33
N ASP A 161 -0.20 17.11 3.88
CA ASP A 161 1.14 17.53 4.31
C ASP A 161 1.15 17.85 5.80
N SER A 162 0.11 18.48 6.34
CA SER A 162 -0.03 18.71 7.79
C SER A 162 -0.06 17.39 8.57
N ARG A 163 -0.85 16.42 8.12
CA ARG A 163 -0.89 15.08 8.74
C ARG A 163 0.49 14.40 8.72
N ARG A 164 1.21 14.50 7.63
CA ARG A 164 2.52 13.88 7.48
C ARG A 164 3.58 14.54 8.35
N PHE A 165 3.70 15.85 8.28
CA PHE A 165 4.80 16.59 8.88
C PHE A 165 4.60 16.95 10.35
N TYR A 166 3.36 17.24 10.76
CA TYR A 166 3.09 17.66 12.13
C TYR A 166 2.51 16.56 12.99
N PHE A 167 1.67 15.68 12.41
CA PHE A 167 1.09 14.55 13.15
C PHE A 167 1.86 13.25 12.94
N ASN A 168 2.88 13.25 12.08
CA ASN A 168 3.69 12.08 11.73
C ASN A 168 2.86 10.87 11.29
N GLN A 169 1.73 11.12 10.65
CA GLN A 169 0.79 10.11 10.16
C GLN A 169 1.11 9.66 8.74
N PRO A 170 0.95 8.37 8.41
CA PRO A 170 0.98 7.94 7.02
C PRO A 170 -0.12 8.64 6.22
N THR A 171 0.24 9.24 5.11
CA THR A 171 -0.70 9.92 4.21
C THR A 171 -0.74 9.26 2.85
N SER A 172 -1.78 9.53 2.09
CA SER A 172 -1.88 9.03 0.73
C SER A 172 -1.26 10.02 -0.26
N ALA A 173 -0.72 9.51 -1.37
CA ALA A 173 -0.26 10.37 -2.44
C ALA A 173 -1.43 11.18 -3.01
N LYS A 174 -1.15 12.42 -3.46
CA LYS A 174 -2.18 13.35 -4.00
C LYS A 174 -3.04 12.78 -5.14
N ASP A 175 -2.49 11.82 -5.87
CA ASP A 175 -3.20 11.10 -6.95
C ASP A 175 -3.63 9.69 -6.54
N SER A 176 -3.61 9.34 -5.26
CA SER A 176 -4.13 8.05 -4.78
C SER A 176 -5.57 7.85 -5.20
N TRP A 177 -5.91 6.62 -5.56
CA TRP A 177 -7.30 6.26 -5.86
C TRP A 177 -8.17 6.28 -4.61
N LEU A 178 -7.68 5.67 -3.53
CA LEU A 178 -8.27 5.71 -2.20
C LEU A 178 -7.20 6.14 -1.19
N ALA A 179 -7.60 6.91 -0.20
CA ALA A 179 -6.74 7.23 0.92
C ALA A 179 -6.60 6.03 1.86
N SER A 180 -5.48 5.97 2.62
CA SER A 180 -5.24 4.85 3.54
C SER A 180 -6.32 4.74 4.62
N ASP A 181 -6.72 5.87 5.19
CA ASP A 181 -7.76 5.95 6.22
C ASP A 181 -9.14 5.55 5.68
N GLU A 182 -9.48 5.98 4.46
CA GLU A 182 -10.72 5.57 3.78
C GLU A 182 -10.79 4.05 3.63
N TRP A 183 -9.74 3.43 3.10
CA TRP A 183 -9.70 1.98 2.91
C TRP A 183 -9.67 1.23 4.25
N LEU A 184 -8.75 1.58 5.15
CA LEU A 184 -8.59 0.89 6.42
C LEU A 184 -9.82 1.01 7.34
N SER A 185 -10.60 2.10 7.23
CA SER A 185 -11.86 2.23 7.97
C SER A 185 -12.94 1.22 7.56
N CYS A 186 -12.78 0.55 6.41
CA CYS A 186 -13.65 -0.53 5.94
C CYS A 186 -13.17 -1.92 6.37
N ALA A 187 -12.04 -2.03 7.10
CA ALA A 187 -11.53 -3.30 7.59
C ALA A 187 -12.51 -3.96 8.57
N ALA A 188 -12.72 -5.27 8.42
CA ALA A 188 -13.62 -6.01 9.29
C ALA A 188 -13.15 -7.46 9.43
N ASP A 189 -13.07 -7.94 10.67
CA ASP A 189 -12.79 -9.34 10.96
C ASP A 189 -14.05 -10.18 10.69
N LYS A 190 -14.25 -10.52 9.42
CA LYS A 190 -15.34 -11.34 8.94
C LYS A 190 -14.80 -12.49 8.11
N SER A 191 -15.34 -13.67 8.29
CA SER A 191 -15.04 -14.82 7.44
C SER A 191 -16.22 -15.10 6.48
N VAL A 192 -15.92 -15.67 5.34
CA VAL A 192 -16.91 -16.15 4.38
C VAL A 192 -16.96 -17.67 4.42
N SER A 193 -18.13 -18.21 4.78
CA SER A 193 -18.31 -19.64 4.97
C SER A 193 -18.54 -20.37 3.63
N PRO A 194 -18.19 -21.67 3.54
CA PRO A 194 -18.54 -22.47 2.38
C PRO A 194 -20.05 -22.43 2.10
N GLY A 195 -20.42 -22.32 0.83
CA GLY A 195 -21.81 -22.27 0.38
C GLY A 195 -22.46 -20.88 0.43
N GLU A 196 -21.81 -19.85 0.98
CA GLU A 196 -22.33 -18.49 0.90
C GLU A 196 -22.35 -17.97 -0.56
N GLU A 197 -23.34 -17.14 -0.87
CA GLU A 197 -23.42 -16.48 -2.18
C GLU A 197 -22.32 -15.42 -2.30
N VAL A 198 -21.48 -15.62 -3.30
CA VAL A 198 -20.38 -14.71 -3.61
C VAL A 198 -20.33 -14.36 -5.10
N THR A 199 -19.66 -13.27 -5.40
CA THR A 199 -19.18 -12.95 -6.75
C THR A 199 -17.65 -12.96 -6.75
N LEU A 200 -17.07 -13.27 -7.90
CA LEU A 200 -15.64 -13.33 -8.11
C LEU A 200 -15.17 -12.24 -9.07
N GLY A 201 -13.98 -11.74 -8.84
CA GLY A 201 -13.27 -10.89 -9.76
C GLY A 201 -11.88 -11.44 -10.02
N PHE A 202 -11.44 -11.38 -11.26
CA PHE A 202 -10.14 -11.86 -11.68
C PHE A 202 -9.44 -10.83 -12.57
N ASP A 203 -8.18 -10.57 -12.25
CA ASP A 203 -7.26 -9.82 -13.09
C ASP A 203 -5.94 -10.56 -13.16
N GLY A 204 -5.48 -10.88 -14.38
CA GLY A 204 -4.34 -11.76 -14.58
C GLY A 204 -3.26 -11.18 -15.47
N SER A 205 -2.03 -11.45 -15.08
CA SER A 205 -0.86 -11.11 -15.88
C SER A 205 -0.12 -12.34 -16.38
N ARG A 206 0.73 -12.16 -17.38
CA ARG A 206 1.72 -13.15 -17.81
C ARG A 206 3.09 -12.48 -17.93
N LYS A 207 4.14 -13.31 -17.95
CA LYS A 207 5.53 -12.85 -18.08
C LYS A 207 5.67 -11.79 -19.18
N ARG A 208 6.34 -10.69 -18.87
CA ARG A 208 6.83 -9.75 -19.86
C ARG A 208 8.23 -10.18 -20.32
N ASN A 209 8.55 -10.01 -21.60
CA ASN A 209 9.86 -10.34 -22.14
C ASN A 209 11.00 -9.51 -21.52
N ARG A 210 10.68 -8.41 -20.85
CA ARG A 210 11.60 -7.56 -20.07
C ARG A 210 10.82 -6.84 -18.97
N GLY A 211 11.40 -6.77 -17.77
CA GLY A 211 10.88 -6.01 -16.64
C GLY A 211 10.12 -6.85 -15.59
N VAL A 212 9.47 -6.16 -14.68
CA VAL A 212 8.73 -6.77 -13.56
C VAL A 212 7.38 -7.28 -14.07
N THR A 213 7.06 -8.53 -13.79
CA THR A 213 5.76 -9.15 -14.11
C THR A 213 4.68 -8.57 -13.20
N ASP A 214 3.52 -8.22 -13.75
CA ASP A 214 2.35 -7.80 -12.99
C ASP A 214 1.80 -8.97 -12.16
N ALA A 215 1.00 -8.70 -11.15
CA ALA A 215 0.39 -9.73 -10.33
C ALA A 215 -0.79 -10.40 -11.05
N THR A 216 -1.23 -11.54 -10.52
CA THR A 216 -2.50 -12.16 -10.85
C THR A 216 -3.32 -12.25 -9.57
N ALA A 217 -4.58 -11.89 -9.61
CA ALA A 217 -5.42 -11.81 -8.43
C ALA A 217 -6.80 -12.44 -8.66
N LEU A 218 -7.23 -13.22 -7.68
CA LEU A 218 -8.59 -13.77 -7.55
C LEU A 218 -9.18 -13.26 -6.24
N ILE A 219 -10.21 -12.43 -6.34
CA ILE A 219 -10.84 -11.75 -5.21
C ILE A 219 -12.33 -12.13 -5.18
N GLY A 220 -12.83 -12.37 -3.97
CA GLY A 220 -14.25 -12.64 -3.74
C GLY A 220 -14.97 -11.44 -3.14
N CYS A 221 -16.28 -11.35 -3.40
CA CYS A 221 -17.16 -10.40 -2.75
C CYS A 221 -18.42 -11.11 -2.29
N ARG A 222 -18.70 -11.10 -0.97
CA ARG A 222 -19.92 -11.67 -0.43
C ARG A 222 -21.14 -10.82 -0.85
N VAL A 223 -22.15 -11.48 -1.39
CA VAL A 223 -23.29 -10.78 -1.98
C VAL A 223 -24.13 -10.06 -0.95
N SER A 224 -24.35 -10.65 0.22
CA SER A 224 -25.25 -10.14 1.25
C SER A 224 -24.88 -8.78 1.81
N ASP A 225 -23.58 -8.52 2.03
CA ASP A 225 -23.11 -7.29 2.70
C ASP A 225 -21.95 -6.58 1.99
N GLY A 226 -21.45 -7.12 0.87
CA GLY A 226 -20.34 -6.51 0.13
C GLY A 226 -18.97 -6.71 0.76
N HIS A 227 -18.81 -7.71 1.63
CA HIS A 227 -17.52 -8.03 2.19
C HIS A 227 -16.55 -8.56 1.12
N ILE A 228 -15.48 -7.83 0.87
CA ILE A 228 -14.40 -8.17 -0.06
C ILE A 228 -13.39 -9.04 0.69
N PHE A 229 -12.94 -10.13 0.07
CA PHE A 229 -11.95 -11.03 0.66
C PHE A 229 -10.96 -11.55 -0.37
N GLU A 230 -9.71 -11.66 0.06
CA GLU A 230 -8.63 -12.17 -0.76
C GLU A 230 -8.71 -13.69 -0.83
N ILE A 231 -9.00 -14.26 -2.02
CA ILE A 231 -8.90 -15.70 -2.22
C ILE A 231 -7.44 -16.04 -2.43
N LYS A 232 -6.80 -15.43 -3.45
CA LYS A 232 -5.36 -15.57 -3.67
C LYS A 232 -4.80 -14.49 -4.59
N VAL A 233 -3.59 -14.07 -4.30
CA VAL A 233 -2.80 -13.16 -5.14
C VAL A 233 -1.44 -13.81 -5.41
N TRP A 234 -1.04 -13.85 -6.68
CA TRP A 234 0.24 -14.38 -7.14
C TRP A 234 1.11 -13.22 -7.61
N GLU A 235 2.24 -13.05 -6.96
CA GLU A 235 3.20 -11.98 -7.25
C GLU A 235 4.59 -12.56 -7.46
N GLN A 236 5.34 -11.91 -8.33
CA GLN A 236 6.75 -12.23 -8.52
C GLN A 236 7.52 -11.97 -7.22
N PRO A 237 8.21 -12.97 -6.66
CA PRO A 237 9.04 -12.79 -5.47
C PRO A 237 10.17 -11.77 -5.72
N ASP A 238 10.59 -11.09 -4.66
CA ASP A 238 11.78 -10.24 -4.71
C ASP A 238 13.06 -11.07 -4.73
N GLY A 239 14.11 -10.49 -5.35
CA GLY A 239 15.43 -11.09 -5.41
C GLY A 239 15.61 -12.22 -6.44
N PRO A 240 16.63 -13.07 -6.29
CA PRO A 240 16.99 -14.09 -7.30
C PRO A 240 15.89 -15.10 -7.62
N SER A 241 15.01 -15.40 -6.66
CA SER A 241 13.86 -16.29 -6.86
C SER A 241 12.81 -15.74 -7.80
N GLY A 242 12.85 -14.44 -8.09
CA GLY A 242 11.93 -13.77 -9.01
C GLY A 242 12.43 -13.65 -10.44
N GLU A 243 13.72 -13.93 -10.74
CA GLU A 243 14.29 -13.65 -12.07
C GLU A 243 13.61 -14.42 -13.20
N ASP A 244 13.28 -15.69 -12.97
CA ASP A 244 12.60 -16.56 -13.93
C ASP A 244 11.15 -16.88 -13.54
N TRP A 245 10.60 -16.12 -12.60
CA TRP A 245 9.26 -16.38 -12.10
C TRP A 245 8.19 -16.13 -13.17
N GLU A 246 7.30 -17.07 -13.28
CA GLU A 246 6.08 -16.98 -14.07
C GLU A 246 4.89 -17.33 -13.18
N VAL A 247 3.74 -16.69 -13.43
CA VAL A 247 2.53 -17.05 -12.73
C VAL A 247 2.22 -18.55 -12.92
N PRO A 248 1.99 -19.32 -11.85
CA PRO A 248 1.70 -20.75 -11.95
C PRO A 248 0.26 -20.96 -12.45
N VAL A 249 0.07 -20.94 -13.76
CA VAL A 249 -1.24 -20.92 -14.44
C VAL A 249 -2.15 -22.09 -14.02
N SER A 250 -1.59 -23.28 -13.81
CA SER A 250 -2.34 -24.44 -13.33
C SER A 250 -2.86 -24.26 -11.90
N GLU A 251 -2.10 -23.57 -11.07
CA GLU A 251 -2.52 -23.23 -9.70
C GLU A 251 -3.63 -22.19 -9.72
N VAL A 252 -3.53 -21.19 -10.60
CA VAL A 252 -4.59 -20.19 -10.78
C VAL A 252 -5.90 -20.86 -11.21
N ASP A 253 -5.87 -21.74 -12.23
CA ASP A 253 -7.04 -22.48 -12.66
C ASP A 253 -7.63 -23.34 -11.54
N TYR A 254 -6.75 -24.01 -10.78
CA TYR A 254 -7.16 -24.80 -9.62
C TYR A 254 -7.88 -23.95 -8.57
N GLU A 255 -7.35 -22.79 -8.20
CA GLU A 255 -7.96 -21.92 -7.20
C GLU A 255 -9.30 -21.33 -7.68
N VAL A 256 -9.43 -21.00 -8.96
CA VAL A 256 -10.72 -20.59 -9.54
C VAL A 256 -11.75 -21.72 -9.37
N ARG A 257 -11.41 -22.97 -9.73
CA ARG A 257 -12.30 -24.12 -9.58
C ARG A 257 -12.65 -24.38 -8.12
N GLN A 258 -11.67 -24.31 -7.21
CA GLN A 258 -11.91 -24.44 -5.77
C GLN A 258 -12.85 -23.35 -5.23
N ALA A 259 -12.80 -22.14 -5.77
CA ALA A 259 -13.74 -21.08 -5.38
C ALA A 259 -15.17 -21.43 -5.80
N PHE A 260 -15.38 -22.01 -6.99
CA PHE A 260 -16.70 -22.50 -7.43
C PHE A 260 -17.20 -23.70 -6.61
N ASP A 261 -16.30 -24.61 -6.20
CA ASP A 261 -16.64 -25.75 -5.36
C ASP A 261 -16.98 -25.34 -3.92
N ARG A 262 -16.25 -24.35 -3.40
CA ARG A 262 -16.38 -23.90 -2.01
C ARG A 262 -17.58 -22.98 -1.78
N TYR A 263 -17.83 -22.07 -2.71
CA TYR A 263 -18.84 -21.02 -2.57
C TYR A 263 -19.96 -21.19 -3.60
N LYS A 264 -21.10 -20.58 -3.32
CA LYS A 264 -22.15 -20.42 -4.31
C LYS A 264 -21.85 -19.18 -5.17
N VAL A 265 -21.04 -19.37 -6.20
CA VAL A 265 -20.65 -18.27 -7.10
C VAL A 265 -21.84 -17.89 -7.98
N VAL A 266 -22.39 -16.70 -7.80
CA VAL A 266 -23.53 -16.18 -8.58
C VAL A 266 -23.11 -15.35 -9.78
N GLY A 267 -21.86 -14.89 -9.83
CA GLY A 267 -21.28 -14.14 -10.93
C GLY A 267 -19.77 -14.10 -10.82
N MET A 268 -19.10 -14.08 -11.94
CA MET A 268 -17.64 -13.88 -12.03
C MET A 268 -17.37 -12.91 -13.17
N PHE A 269 -16.54 -11.88 -12.91
CA PHE A 269 -16.02 -10.99 -13.95
C PHE A 269 -14.51 -11.07 -13.98
N ALA A 270 -13.95 -11.25 -15.17
CA ALA A 270 -12.53 -11.42 -15.38
C ALA A 270 -12.05 -10.54 -16.54
N ASP A 271 -10.93 -9.80 -16.34
CA ASP A 271 -10.23 -9.22 -17.48
C ASP A 271 -9.55 -10.35 -18.28
N PRO A 272 -9.96 -10.58 -19.53
CA PRO A 272 -9.43 -11.69 -20.31
C PRO A 272 -8.04 -11.41 -20.89
N ALA A 273 -7.51 -10.19 -20.77
CA ALA A 273 -6.21 -9.82 -21.34
C ALA A 273 -5.11 -10.81 -20.96
N LYS A 274 -4.54 -11.51 -21.95
CA LYS A 274 -3.52 -12.58 -21.80
C LYS A 274 -4.03 -13.87 -21.14
N TRP A 275 -5.31 -13.96 -20.80
CA TRP A 275 -5.96 -15.11 -20.18
C TRP A 275 -7.16 -15.61 -20.99
N GLU A 276 -7.27 -15.18 -22.23
CA GLU A 276 -8.42 -15.42 -23.10
C GLU A 276 -8.83 -16.91 -23.14
N SER A 277 -7.85 -17.81 -23.27
CA SER A 277 -8.11 -19.26 -23.32
C SER A 277 -8.70 -19.83 -22.02
N TYR A 278 -8.20 -19.35 -20.87
CA TYR A 278 -8.69 -19.79 -19.56
C TYR A 278 -10.06 -19.17 -19.24
N VAL A 279 -10.25 -17.89 -19.55
CA VAL A 279 -11.55 -17.24 -19.38
C VAL A 279 -12.60 -17.94 -20.23
N ALA A 280 -12.30 -18.28 -21.49
CA ALA A 280 -13.20 -19.06 -22.35
C ALA A 280 -13.50 -20.46 -21.79
N GLN A 281 -12.51 -21.12 -21.20
CA GLN A 281 -12.70 -22.41 -20.52
C GLN A 281 -13.64 -22.26 -19.31
N TRP A 282 -13.42 -21.26 -18.44
CA TRP A 282 -14.29 -21.00 -17.29
C TRP A 282 -15.72 -20.62 -17.72
N GLU A 283 -15.87 -19.89 -18.83
CA GLU A 283 -17.17 -19.60 -19.41
C GLU A 283 -17.90 -20.87 -19.87
N SER A 284 -17.15 -21.81 -20.50
CA SER A 284 -17.70 -23.11 -20.92
C SER A 284 -18.13 -23.95 -19.72
N ASP A 285 -17.30 -23.98 -18.67
CA ASP A 285 -17.51 -24.86 -17.52
C ASP A 285 -18.58 -24.29 -16.56
N PHE A 286 -18.58 -23.00 -16.29
CA PHE A 286 -19.39 -22.37 -15.23
C PHE A 286 -20.44 -21.38 -15.75
N GLY A 287 -20.27 -20.85 -16.96
CA GLY A 287 -21.07 -19.72 -17.45
C GLY A 287 -22.58 -19.98 -17.51
N LYS A 288 -23.03 -21.24 -17.62
CA LYS A 288 -24.45 -21.60 -17.63
C LYS A 288 -25.11 -21.38 -16.28
N ASP A 289 -24.36 -21.65 -15.19
CA ASP A 289 -24.86 -21.64 -13.82
C ASP A 289 -24.81 -20.25 -13.18
N LEU A 290 -24.08 -19.31 -13.81
CA LEU A 290 -23.98 -17.95 -13.35
C LEU A 290 -25.31 -17.21 -13.49
N LYS A 291 -25.80 -16.65 -12.37
CA LYS A 291 -27.02 -15.83 -12.33
C LYS A 291 -26.74 -14.44 -12.94
N VAL A 292 -25.50 -13.94 -12.82
CA VAL A 292 -25.06 -12.66 -13.35
C VAL A 292 -24.01 -12.90 -14.41
N LYS A 293 -24.19 -12.25 -15.54
CA LYS A 293 -23.33 -12.40 -16.72
C LYS A 293 -22.87 -11.03 -17.18
N SER A 294 -21.59 -10.90 -17.52
CA SER A 294 -20.99 -9.67 -18.06
C SER A 294 -21.69 -9.25 -19.37
N SER A 295 -21.93 -10.24 -20.24
CA SER A 295 -22.77 -10.08 -21.44
C SER A 295 -23.54 -11.36 -21.72
N GLN A 296 -24.43 -11.36 -22.73
CA GLN A 296 -25.17 -12.55 -23.11
C GLN A 296 -24.28 -13.62 -23.75
N THR A 297 -23.29 -13.21 -24.52
CA THR A 297 -22.37 -14.10 -25.25
C THR A 297 -21.15 -14.49 -24.43
N HIS A 298 -20.68 -13.60 -23.55
CA HIS A 298 -19.53 -13.78 -22.70
C HIS A 298 -19.91 -13.54 -21.23
N PRO A 299 -20.26 -14.58 -20.50
CA PRO A 299 -20.77 -14.45 -19.15
C PRO A 299 -19.72 -13.97 -18.12
N ILE A 300 -18.44 -14.25 -18.37
CA ILE A 300 -17.33 -13.92 -17.43
C ILE A 300 -16.47 -12.76 -17.95
N GLU A 301 -16.23 -12.70 -19.24
CA GLU A 301 -15.31 -11.75 -19.88
C GLU A 301 -15.72 -10.29 -19.64
N PHE A 302 -14.86 -9.51 -18.97
CA PHE A 302 -15.06 -8.10 -18.70
C PHE A 302 -13.76 -7.32 -19.01
N TRP A 303 -13.66 -6.76 -20.20
CA TRP A 303 -12.46 -6.02 -20.63
C TRP A 303 -12.27 -4.73 -19.86
N MET A 304 -11.12 -4.60 -19.20
CA MET A 304 -10.71 -3.37 -18.53
C MET A 304 -10.15 -2.31 -19.49
N THR A 305 -9.95 -2.66 -20.76
CA THR A 305 -9.45 -1.76 -21.81
C THR A 305 -10.37 -1.79 -23.03
N GLY A 306 -10.23 -0.81 -23.94
CA GLY A 306 -10.93 -0.79 -25.22
C GLY A 306 -12.25 0.01 -25.23
N ASN A 307 -13.17 -0.39 -26.11
CA ASN A 307 -14.38 0.39 -26.43
C ASN A 307 -15.45 0.49 -25.30
N ARG A 308 -15.29 -0.26 -24.22
CA ARG A 308 -16.19 -0.25 -23.05
C ARG A 308 -15.63 0.53 -21.86
N SER A 309 -14.75 1.47 -22.09
CA SER A 309 -14.12 2.27 -21.03
C SER A 309 -15.11 2.92 -20.07
N TYR A 310 -16.32 3.28 -20.51
CA TYR A 310 -17.37 3.83 -19.65
C TYR A 310 -17.87 2.82 -18.58
N LEU A 311 -17.87 1.51 -18.87
CA LEU A 311 -18.23 0.47 -17.89
C LEU A 311 -17.15 0.33 -16.83
N VAL A 312 -15.88 0.44 -17.25
CA VAL A 312 -14.72 0.41 -16.35
C VAL A 312 -14.74 1.61 -15.41
N VAL A 313 -14.89 2.82 -15.97
CA VAL A 313 -15.01 4.05 -15.18
C VAL A 313 -16.14 3.92 -14.16
N ARG A 314 -17.31 3.49 -14.59
CA ARG A 314 -18.46 3.30 -13.71
C ARG A 314 -18.19 2.28 -12.59
N ALA A 315 -17.55 1.15 -12.91
CA ALA A 315 -17.21 0.13 -11.92
C ALA A 315 -16.25 0.68 -10.86
N LEU A 316 -15.21 1.41 -11.30
CA LEU A 316 -14.23 2.05 -10.42
C LEU A 316 -14.88 3.13 -9.53
N GLU A 317 -15.74 3.99 -10.10
CA GLU A 317 -16.46 5.01 -9.35
C GLU A 317 -17.43 4.38 -8.32
N GLN A 318 -18.14 3.33 -8.69
CA GLN A 318 -19.04 2.64 -7.78
C GLN A 318 -18.29 1.97 -6.62
N PHE A 319 -17.13 1.36 -6.89
CA PHE A 319 -16.29 0.79 -5.85
C PHE A 319 -15.73 1.86 -4.93
N HIS A 320 -15.19 2.95 -5.49
CA HIS A 320 -14.67 4.08 -4.74
C HIS A 320 -15.75 4.67 -3.81
N ASN A 321 -16.93 4.97 -4.34
CA ASN A 321 -18.02 5.52 -3.54
C ASN A 321 -18.47 4.55 -2.44
N ALA A 322 -18.51 3.25 -2.72
CA ALA A 322 -18.86 2.24 -1.72
C ALA A 322 -17.86 2.17 -0.55
N VAL A 323 -16.58 2.47 -0.79
CA VAL A 323 -15.58 2.62 0.28
C VAL A 323 -15.88 3.89 1.09
N LEU A 324 -16.07 5.05 0.43
CA LEU A 324 -16.36 6.32 1.11
C LEU A 324 -17.63 6.26 1.94
N ASP A 325 -18.69 5.63 1.40
CA ASP A 325 -19.98 5.49 2.05
C ASP A 325 -20.04 4.31 3.05
N LYS A 326 -18.91 3.58 3.23
CA LYS A 326 -18.80 2.38 4.08
C LYS A 326 -19.86 1.31 3.75
N GLU A 327 -20.23 1.19 2.48
CA GLU A 327 -21.18 0.18 1.97
C GLU A 327 -20.55 -1.19 1.73
N LEU A 328 -19.22 -1.27 1.78
CA LEU A 328 -18.46 -2.51 1.73
C LEU A 328 -17.52 -2.63 2.93
N THR A 329 -17.04 -3.83 3.18
CA THR A 329 -15.96 -4.11 4.14
C THR A 329 -14.93 -5.03 3.48
N HIS A 330 -13.75 -5.19 4.09
CA HIS A 330 -12.73 -6.13 3.58
C HIS A 330 -12.03 -6.88 4.72
N ASP A 331 -11.41 -8.01 4.38
CA ASP A 331 -10.72 -8.93 5.28
C ASP A 331 -9.30 -8.47 5.69
N SER A 332 -8.87 -7.28 5.25
CA SER A 332 -7.50 -6.78 5.44
C SER A 332 -6.41 -7.65 4.79
N GLY A 333 -6.74 -8.40 3.74
CA GLY A 333 -5.76 -9.16 2.96
C GLY A 333 -4.55 -8.28 2.60
N LEU A 334 -3.33 -8.77 2.89
CA LEU A 334 -2.12 -7.93 2.78
C LEU A 334 -1.85 -7.49 1.35
N ALA A 335 -2.01 -8.40 0.38
CA ALA A 335 -1.78 -8.06 -1.02
C ALA A 335 -2.91 -7.18 -1.56
N LEU A 336 -4.16 -7.47 -1.23
CA LEU A 336 -5.30 -6.65 -1.61
C LEU A 336 -5.15 -5.23 -1.10
N THR A 337 -4.88 -5.04 0.19
CA THR A 337 -4.69 -3.70 0.79
C THR A 337 -3.56 -2.94 0.12
N ARG A 338 -2.40 -3.58 -0.07
CA ARG A 338 -1.26 -2.96 -0.75
C ARG A 338 -1.61 -2.53 -2.18
N HIS A 339 -2.29 -3.36 -2.96
CA HIS A 339 -2.69 -3.06 -4.34
C HIS A 339 -3.70 -1.93 -4.43
N VAL A 340 -4.63 -1.84 -3.49
CA VAL A 340 -5.59 -0.73 -3.43
C VAL A 340 -4.86 0.59 -3.15
N LEU A 341 -3.95 0.61 -2.19
CA LEU A 341 -3.20 1.81 -1.81
C LEU A 341 -2.15 2.22 -2.86
N ASN A 342 -1.70 1.29 -3.70
CA ASN A 342 -0.80 1.57 -4.83
C ASN A 342 -1.53 2.20 -6.02
N ALA A 343 -2.84 2.04 -6.12
CA ALA A 343 -3.62 2.53 -7.25
C ALA A 343 -3.65 4.07 -7.31
N ARG A 344 -3.38 4.62 -8.48
CA ARG A 344 -3.34 6.07 -8.74
C ARG A 344 -4.47 6.48 -9.67
N ARG A 345 -5.14 7.59 -9.37
CA ARG A 345 -6.18 8.15 -10.23
C ARG A 345 -5.58 8.69 -11.53
N ARG A 346 -6.25 8.41 -12.61
CA ARG A 346 -5.97 9.00 -13.93
C ARG A 346 -7.26 9.56 -14.49
N ILE A 347 -7.25 10.86 -14.72
CA ILE A 347 -8.40 11.57 -15.29
C ILE A 347 -8.29 11.47 -16.80
N GLY A 348 -9.26 10.82 -17.43
CA GLY A 348 -9.39 10.69 -18.88
C GLY A 348 -10.69 11.30 -19.39
N ARG A 349 -10.90 11.26 -20.73
CA ARG A 349 -12.12 11.81 -21.36
C ARG A 349 -13.43 11.11 -20.91
N GLY A 350 -13.33 9.89 -20.41
CA GLY A 350 -14.50 9.09 -19.96
C GLY A 350 -14.73 9.10 -18.45
N GLY A 351 -13.88 9.77 -17.66
CA GLY A 351 -13.94 9.78 -16.20
C GLY A 351 -12.64 9.33 -15.54
N ILE A 352 -12.71 8.89 -14.29
CA ILE A 352 -11.56 8.46 -13.50
C ILE A 352 -11.29 6.97 -13.74
N THR A 353 -10.05 6.66 -14.10
CA THR A 353 -9.50 5.30 -14.15
C THR A 353 -8.38 5.16 -13.15
N ILE A 354 -7.88 3.94 -12.95
CA ILE A 354 -6.72 3.66 -12.10
C ILE A 354 -5.54 3.15 -12.92
N SER A 355 -4.35 3.48 -12.46
CA SER A 355 -3.10 2.94 -12.99
C SER A 355 -2.06 2.83 -11.87
N LYS A 356 -0.93 2.22 -12.16
CA LYS A 356 0.28 2.35 -11.34
C LYS A 356 0.79 3.79 -11.34
N ALA A 357 1.66 4.14 -10.40
CA ALA A 357 2.30 5.45 -10.34
C ALA A 357 2.97 5.82 -11.70
N HIS A 358 3.66 4.86 -12.31
CA HIS A 358 4.18 4.93 -13.67
C HIS A 358 4.21 3.51 -14.29
N PRO A 359 4.30 3.38 -15.65
CA PRO A 359 4.17 2.07 -16.33
C PRO A 359 5.18 1.01 -15.89
N GLU A 360 6.37 1.42 -15.46
CA GLU A 360 7.44 0.53 -14.99
C GLU A 360 7.47 0.38 -13.46
N ALA A 361 6.48 0.93 -12.76
CA ALA A 361 6.38 0.81 -11.31
C ALA A 361 6.29 -0.66 -10.90
N ARG A 362 7.05 -1.02 -9.87
CA ARG A 362 7.01 -2.37 -9.29
C ARG A 362 5.72 -2.61 -8.50
N GLU A 363 5.12 -1.54 -8.04
CA GLU A 363 3.85 -1.54 -7.30
C GLU A 363 2.75 -2.15 -8.16
N LYS A 364 2.04 -3.11 -7.58
CA LYS A 364 0.95 -3.83 -8.22
C LYS A 364 -0.39 -3.21 -7.85
N ILE A 365 -1.37 -3.31 -8.77
CA ILE A 365 -2.74 -2.85 -8.56
C ILE A 365 -3.77 -3.92 -8.94
N ASP A 366 -3.33 -5.07 -9.39
CA ASP A 366 -4.15 -6.12 -10.02
C ASP A 366 -5.24 -6.63 -9.06
N ALA A 367 -4.95 -6.76 -7.75
CA ALA A 367 -5.98 -7.13 -6.77
C ALA A 367 -7.04 -6.02 -6.56
N ALA A 368 -6.69 -4.74 -6.75
CA ALA A 368 -7.68 -3.65 -6.73
C ALA A 368 -8.62 -3.72 -7.95
N VAL A 369 -8.07 -4.07 -9.11
CA VAL A 369 -8.87 -4.32 -10.33
C VAL A 369 -9.80 -5.52 -10.10
N ALA A 370 -9.27 -6.65 -9.64
CA ALA A 370 -10.07 -7.85 -9.35
C ALA A 370 -11.16 -7.58 -8.30
N ALA A 371 -10.87 -6.84 -7.23
CA ALA A 371 -11.86 -6.44 -6.22
C ALA A 371 -12.98 -5.58 -6.83
N THR A 372 -12.62 -4.63 -7.70
CA THR A 372 -13.60 -3.82 -8.44
C THR A 372 -14.51 -4.69 -9.30
N LEU A 373 -13.97 -5.68 -9.99
CA LEU A 373 -14.73 -6.61 -10.83
C LEU A 373 -15.66 -7.49 -10.00
N ALA A 374 -15.20 -8.02 -8.86
CA ALA A 374 -16.02 -8.78 -7.92
C ALA A 374 -17.20 -7.96 -7.41
N TYR A 375 -16.94 -6.73 -6.99
CA TYR A 375 -17.96 -5.80 -6.49
C TYR A 375 -18.96 -5.42 -7.58
N GLN A 376 -18.48 -5.16 -8.81
CA GLN A 376 -19.34 -4.86 -9.96
C GLN A 376 -20.30 -6.01 -10.28
N ALA A 377 -19.83 -7.26 -10.24
CA ALA A 377 -20.67 -8.43 -10.41
C ALA A 377 -21.74 -8.52 -9.31
N ARG A 378 -21.40 -8.19 -8.05
CA ARG A 378 -22.34 -8.09 -6.94
C ARG A 378 -23.42 -7.04 -7.19
N LEU A 379 -23.05 -5.83 -7.58
CA LEU A 379 -24.03 -4.77 -7.87
C LEU A 379 -25.01 -5.18 -8.95
N GLN A 380 -24.57 -5.90 -9.98
CA GLN A 380 -25.45 -6.46 -11.00
C GLN A 380 -26.36 -7.56 -10.44
N ALA A 381 -25.88 -8.41 -9.52
CA ALA A 381 -26.71 -9.43 -8.87
C ALA A 381 -27.86 -8.81 -8.09
N LEU A 382 -27.56 -7.76 -7.32
CA LEU A 382 -28.56 -7.02 -6.54
C LEU A 382 -29.57 -6.31 -7.44
N SER A 383 -29.10 -5.62 -8.49
CA SER A 383 -29.98 -4.83 -9.40
C SER A 383 -30.94 -5.71 -10.18
N LYS A 384 -30.60 -6.95 -10.49
CA LYS A 384 -31.45 -7.91 -11.20
C LYS A 384 -32.37 -8.71 -10.27
N GLY A 385 -32.38 -8.42 -8.95
CA GLY A 385 -33.15 -9.16 -7.94
C GLY A 385 -32.72 -10.62 -7.81
N GLN A 386 -31.53 -10.97 -8.26
CA GLN A 386 -31.01 -12.35 -8.26
C GLN A 386 -30.30 -12.70 -6.94
N ALA A 387 -30.15 -11.72 -6.05
CA ALA A 387 -29.64 -11.85 -4.70
C ALA A 387 -30.24 -10.77 -3.80
N THR A 388 -30.29 -11.01 -2.49
CA THR A 388 -30.85 -10.07 -1.51
C THR A 388 -29.76 -9.42 -0.68
N LYS A 389 -29.83 -8.10 -0.52
CA LYS A 389 -28.98 -7.36 0.44
C LYS A 389 -29.42 -7.74 1.86
N SER A 390 -28.50 -8.12 2.74
CA SER A 390 -28.83 -8.34 4.15
C SER A 390 -29.28 -7.02 4.78
N THR A 391 -30.45 -6.99 5.36
CA THR A 391 -30.93 -5.87 6.20
C THR A 391 -30.39 -6.06 7.61
N PHE A 392 -29.10 -5.86 7.82
CA PHE A 392 -28.53 -5.80 9.16
C PHE A 392 -28.95 -4.47 9.80
N VAL A 393 -29.92 -4.50 10.69
CA VAL A 393 -30.24 -3.38 11.59
C VAL A 393 -29.37 -3.55 12.82
N PRO A 394 -28.42 -2.65 13.09
CA PRO A 394 -27.64 -2.72 14.32
C PRO A 394 -28.60 -2.57 15.52
N ARG A 395 -28.72 -3.63 16.34
CA ARG A 395 -29.40 -3.53 17.63
C ARG A 395 -28.59 -2.56 18.50
N ARG A 396 -29.17 -1.40 18.79
CA ARG A 396 -28.70 -0.56 19.89
C ARG A 396 -28.76 -1.41 21.17
N ILE A 397 -27.60 -1.71 21.72
CA ILE A 397 -27.48 -2.21 23.08
C ILE A 397 -27.82 -1.02 23.99
N ARG A 398 -28.88 -1.19 24.79
CA ARG A 398 -29.27 -0.22 25.81
C ARG A 398 -28.35 -0.37 27.02
#